data_906fef4839f3dc009758880de11b9aca
#
_entry.id   906fef4839f3dc009758880de11b9aca
#
_cell.length_a   1.000
_cell.length_b   1.000
_cell.length_c   1.000
_cell.angle_alpha   90.00
_cell.angle_beta   90.00
_cell.angle_gamma   90.00
#
_symmetry.space_group_name_H-M   'P 1'
#
loop_
_entity.id
_entity.type
_entity.pdbx_description
1 polymer ?
#
loop_
_entity_poly.entity_id
_entity_poly.type
_entity_poly.pdbx_seq_one_letter_code
_entity_poly.pdbx_strand_id
1 'polypeptide(L)'
;MSVVNIVKLAALVVIVIIVAASSVAKKTAQKNIWKQDDNTVFEYVYNKLCKKSDYGHDLSQLNDHEKVFMAMALIAEEVNNGGFDQFFFNKGTRWNDILVSSAEAIKAYEIAEICKKAVEIYNQHTDQGDIIEELNECDDEFYNCNDPYMALIVQYARNNKEFFK
;
A
#
# COMPACT_ATOMS: atom_id res chain seq x y z
N MET A 1 13.44 -42.14 -34.41
CA MET A 1 12.70 -41.59 -33.24
C MET A 1 11.29 -42.16 -33.31
N SER A 2 10.74 -42.72 -32.23
CA SER A 2 9.39 -43.29 -32.29
C SER A 2 8.32 -42.17 -32.37
N VAL A 3 7.17 -42.48 -32.98
CA VAL A 3 6.03 -41.54 -33.10
C VAL A 3 5.65 -40.98 -31.72
N VAL A 4 5.72 -41.79 -30.67
CA VAL A 4 5.45 -41.37 -29.27
C VAL A 4 6.42 -40.28 -28.79
N ASN A 5 7.68 -40.35 -29.16
CA ASN A 5 8.68 -39.34 -28.79
C ASN A 5 8.48 -38.02 -29.55
N ILE A 6 8.02 -38.09 -30.79
CA ILE A 6 7.68 -36.91 -31.59
C ILE A 6 6.46 -36.16 -30.97
N VAL A 7 5.42 -36.92 -30.59
CA VAL A 7 4.22 -36.34 -29.95
C VAL A 7 4.55 -35.71 -28.60
N LYS A 8 5.38 -36.37 -27.76
CA LYS A 8 5.85 -35.82 -26.48
C LYS A 8 6.66 -34.53 -26.67
N LEU A 9 7.55 -34.51 -27.66
CA LEU A 9 8.34 -33.30 -27.95
C LEU A 9 7.47 -32.15 -28.43
N ALA A 10 6.50 -32.44 -29.32
CA ALA A 10 5.54 -31.42 -29.79
C ALA A 10 4.70 -30.87 -28.65
N ALA A 11 4.20 -31.73 -27.74
CA ALA A 11 3.45 -31.30 -26.57
C ALA A 11 4.29 -30.41 -25.63
N LEU A 12 5.55 -30.75 -25.41
CA LEU A 12 6.48 -29.95 -24.59
C LEU A 12 6.71 -28.56 -25.19
N VAL A 13 6.92 -28.49 -26.51
CA VAL A 13 7.09 -27.20 -27.23
C VAL A 13 5.85 -26.32 -27.10
N VAL A 14 4.66 -26.89 -27.25
CA VAL A 14 3.39 -26.17 -27.10
C VAL A 14 3.25 -25.63 -25.67
N ILE A 15 3.54 -26.40 -24.64
CA ILE A 15 3.50 -25.96 -23.24
C ILE A 15 4.47 -24.80 -23.01
N VAL A 16 5.71 -24.90 -23.52
CA VAL A 16 6.71 -23.81 -23.38
C VAL A 16 6.22 -22.51 -24.05
N ILE A 17 5.61 -22.63 -25.24
CA ILE A 17 5.06 -21.46 -25.96
C ILE A 17 3.90 -20.83 -25.17
N ILE A 18 2.99 -21.63 -24.61
CA ILE A 18 1.86 -21.13 -23.80
C ILE A 18 2.36 -20.41 -22.54
N VAL A 19 3.35 -20.99 -21.83
CA VAL A 19 3.96 -20.37 -20.64
C VAL A 19 4.67 -19.08 -21.00
N ALA A 20 5.43 -19.04 -22.09
CA ALA A 20 6.10 -17.85 -22.57
C ALA A 20 5.09 -16.75 -22.97
N ALA A 21 4.03 -17.10 -23.72
CA ALA A 21 2.99 -16.17 -24.12
C ALA A 21 2.22 -15.60 -22.91
N SER A 22 1.92 -16.45 -21.91
CA SER A 22 1.24 -16.00 -20.68
C SER A 22 2.13 -15.08 -19.84
N SER A 23 3.43 -15.30 -19.80
CA SER A 23 4.38 -14.45 -19.08
C SER A 23 4.58 -13.09 -19.77
N VAL A 24 4.60 -13.06 -21.12
CA VAL A 24 4.65 -11.83 -21.91
C VAL A 24 3.35 -11.03 -21.74
N ALA A 25 2.18 -11.69 -21.79
CA ALA A 25 0.89 -11.05 -21.58
C ALA A 25 0.77 -10.44 -20.17
N LYS A 26 1.23 -11.14 -19.13
CA LYS A 26 1.29 -10.63 -17.77
C LYS A 26 2.21 -9.40 -17.65
N LYS A 27 3.39 -9.43 -18.25
CA LYS A 27 4.32 -8.28 -18.27
C LYS A 27 3.72 -7.08 -19.01
N THR A 28 2.99 -7.31 -20.11
CA THR A 28 2.35 -6.24 -20.89
C THR A 28 1.17 -5.63 -20.11
N ALA A 29 0.36 -6.45 -19.46
CA ALA A 29 -0.73 -6.01 -18.58
C ALA A 29 -0.17 -5.19 -17.39
N GLN A 30 0.88 -5.67 -16.73
CA GLN A 30 1.54 -4.96 -15.63
C GLN A 30 2.16 -3.62 -16.07
N LYS A 31 2.71 -3.55 -17.28
CA LYS A 31 3.25 -2.30 -17.85
C LYS A 31 2.13 -1.29 -18.17
N ASN A 32 0.94 -1.77 -18.45
CA ASN A 32 -0.20 -0.92 -18.81
C ASN A 32 -0.94 -0.36 -17.58
N ILE A 33 -0.84 -1.02 -16.40
CA ILE A 33 -1.52 -0.57 -15.17
C ILE A 33 -1.13 0.86 -14.80
N TRP A 34 0.14 1.21 -14.90
CA TRP A 34 0.67 2.53 -14.56
C TRP A 34 0.15 3.68 -15.44
N LYS A 35 -0.57 3.36 -16.53
CA LYS A 35 -1.20 4.32 -17.43
C LYS A 35 -2.71 4.46 -17.21
N GLN A 36 -3.28 3.67 -16.30
CA GLN A 36 -4.68 3.73 -15.94
C GLN A 36 -4.95 4.97 -15.06
N ASP A 37 -6.22 5.23 -14.77
CA ASP A 37 -6.64 6.25 -13.80
C ASP A 37 -6.10 5.97 -12.39
N ASP A 38 -6.15 6.98 -11.53
CA ASP A 38 -5.55 6.90 -10.20
C ASP A 38 -6.19 5.84 -9.31
N ASN A 39 -7.52 5.69 -9.38
CA ASN A 39 -8.22 4.68 -8.59
C ASN A 39 -7.79 3.27 -8.98
N THR A 40 -7.71 2.99 -10.28
CA THR A 40 -7.27 1.69 -10.80
C THR A 40 -5.83 1.37 -10.37
N VAL A 41 -4.93 2.36 -10.41
CA VAL A 41 -3.53 2.18 -9.96
C VAL A 41 -3.47 1.95 -8.45
N PHE A 42 -4.21 2.76 -7.67
CA PHE A 42 -4.26 2.63 -6.22
C PHE A 42 -4.74 1.23 -5.81
N GLU A 43 -5.90 0.80 -6.31
CA GLU A 43 -6.47 -0.52 -6.00
C GLU A 43 -5.53 -1.66 -6.36
N TYR A 44 -4.88 -1.58 -7.52
CA TYR A 44 -3.92 -2.59 -7.95
C TYR A 44 -2.75 -2.72 -6.98
N VAL A 45 -2.12 -1.59 -6.60
CA VAL A 45 -0.98 -1.58 -5.69
C VAL A 45 -1.43 -2.00 -4.30
N TYR A 46 -2.51 -1.42 -3.78
CA TYR A 46 -3.05 -1.69 -2.46
C TYR A 46 -3.38 -3.18 -2.27
N ASN A 47 -4.18 -3.76 -3.17
CA ASN A 47 -4.55 -5.18 -3.10
C ASN A 47 -3.34 -6.12 -3.16
N LYS A 48 -2.30 -5.74 -3.90
CA LYS A 48 -1.06 -6.50 -3.96
C LYS A 48 -0.30 -6.44 -2.65
N LEU A 49 -0.18 -5.24 -2.06
CA LEU A 49 0.54 -5.05 -0.80
C LEU A 49 -0.21 -5.63 0.39
N CYS A 50 -1.54 -5.56 0.42
CA CYS A 50 -2.36 -6.24 1.42
C CYS A 50 -2.05 -7.74 1.49
N LYS A 51 -2.02 -8.40 0.32
CA LYS A 51 -1.68 -9.84 0.24
C LYS A 51 -0.25 -10.13 0.66
N LYS A 52 0.68 -9.21 0.37
CA LYS A 52 2.11 -9.36 0.66
C LYS A 52 2.42 -9.16 2.14
N SER A 53 1.70 -8.27 2.82
CA SER A 53 1.96 -7.85 4.20
C SER A 53 0.91 -8.32 5.20
N ASP A 54 0.04 -9.25 4.82
CA ASP A 54 -1.09 -9.64 5.65
C ASP A 54 -1.87 -8.41 6.17
N TYR A 55 -2.36 -7.59 5.22
CA TYR A 55 -3.09 -6.33 5.49
C TYR A 55 -2.33 -5.36 6.41
N GLY A 56 -1.01 -5.30 6.26
CA GLY A 56 -0.15 -4.41 7.04
C GLY A 56 0.26 -4.97 8.40
N HIS A 57 -0.01 -6.24 8.69
CA HIS A 57 0.43 -6.89 9.93
C HIS A 57 1.89 -7.38 9.85
N ASP A 58 2.41 -7.69 8.67
CA ASP A 58 3.80 -8.10 8.45
C ASP A 58 4.57 -7.11 7.55
N LEU A 59 5.26 -6.17 8.19
CA LEU A 59 6.10 -5.17 7.52
C LEU A 59 7.38 -5.74 6.93
N SER A 60 7.83 -6.92 7.39
CA SER A 60 9.09 -7.52 6.97
C SER A 60 9.10 -7.90 5.49
N GLN A 61 7.93 -8.12 4.92
CA GLN A 61 7.75 -8.47 3.52
C GLN A 61 7.81 -7.26 2.58
N LEU A 62 7.67 -6.04 3.10
CA LEU A 62 7.62 -4.82 2.33
C LEU A 62 8.99 -4.17 2.21
N ASN A 63 9.35 -3.70 1.00
CA ASN A 63 10.45 -2.76 0.83
C ASN A 63 10.05 -1.35 1.29
N ASP A 64 11.01 -0.42 1.37
CA ASP A 64 10.76 0.90 1.93
C ASP A 64 9.74 1.72 1.12
N HIS A 65 9.74 1.62 -0.20
CA HIS A 65 8.73 2.28 -1.04
C HIS A 65 7.34 1.68 -0.87
N GLU A 66 7.25 0.36 -0.69
CA GLU A 66 5.99 -0.32 -0.42
C GLU A 66 5.45 0.03 0.96
N LYS A 67 6.32 0.22 1.98
CA LYS A 67 5.93 0.70 3.31
C LYS A 67 5.35 2.10 3.25
N VAL A 68 5.98 3.03 2.52
CA VAL A 68 5.45 4.38 2.33
C VAL A 68 4.03 4.36 1.74
N PHE A 69 3.84 3.63 0.65
CA PHE A 69 2.51 3.50 0.04
C PHE A 69 1.50 2.89 1.02
N MET A 70 1.88 1.79 1.67
CA MET A 70 0.98 1.05 2.56
C MET A 70 0.62 1.85 3.81
N ALA A 71 1.57 2.58 4.42
CA ALA A 71 1.32 3.45 5.56
C ALA A 71 0.24 4.49 5.23
N MET A 72 0.38 5.17 4.09
CA MET A 72 -0.56 6.20 3.67
C MET A 72 -1.91 5.66 3.24
N ALA A 73 -1.94 4.46 2.65
CA ALA A 73 -3.20 3.80 2.28
C ALA A 73 -3.97 3.33 3.53
N LEU A 74 -3.29 2.75 4.52
CA LEU A 74 -3.90 2.29 5.76
C LEU A 74 -4.44 3.43 6.60
N ILE A 75 -3.70 4.56 6.73
CA ILE A 75 -4.21 5.70 7.47
C ILE A 75 -5.46 6.28 6.80
N ALA A 76 -5.47 6.37 5.47
CA ALA A 76 -6.65 6.81 4.73
C ALA A 76 -7.85 5.90 4.97
N GLU A 77 -7.65 4.58 4.99
CA GLU A 77 -8.71 3.60 5.24
C GLU A 77 -9.24 3.69 6.68
N GLU A 78 -8.34 3.59 7.65
CA GLU A 78 -8.71 3.48 9.07
C GLU A 78 -9.28 4.78 9.64
N VAL A 79 -8.66 5.94 9.31
CA VAL A 79 -9.15 7.23 9.80
C VAL A 79 -10.52 7.57 9.19
N ASN A 80 -10.75 7.29 7.92
CA ASN A 80 -12.08 7.48 7.32
C ASN A 80 -13.16 6.53 7.87
N ASN A 81 -12.77 5.40 8.45
CA ASN A 81 -13.72 4.43 9.04
C ASN A 81 -14.02 4.67 10.52
N GLY A 82 -13.06 5.17 11.30
CA GLY A 82 -13.24 5.33 12.74
C GLY A 82 -12.11 6.12 13.43
N GLY A 83 -11.43 6.99 12.69
CA GLY A 83 -10.45 7.92 13.24
C GLY A 83 -9.07 7.30 13.51
N PHE A 84 -8.19 8.13 14.05
CA PHE A 84 -6.86 7.70 14.49
C PHE A 84 -6.92 6.66 15.59
N ASP A 85 -7.95 6.70 16.45
CA ASP A 85 -8.14 5.70 17.50
C ASP A 85 -8.30 4.30 16.89
N GLN A 86 -9.15 4.16 15.86
CA GLN A 86 -9.29 2.90 15.11
C GLN A 86 -7.98 2.48 14.42
N PHE A 87 -7.26 3.44 13.85
CA PHE A 87 -5.96 3.14 13.22
C PHE A 87 -5.00 2.52 14.24
N PHE A 88 -4.81 3.15 15.39
CA PHE A 88 -3.90 2.66 16.42
C PHE A 88 -4.37 1.34 17.03
N PHE A 89 -5.67 1.16 17.24
CA PHE A 89 -6.24 -0.08 17.73
C PHE A 89 -5.99 -1.25 16.77
N ASN A 90 -6.25 -1.05 15.46
CA ASN A 90 -6.13 -2.11 14.46
C ASN A 90 -4.69 -2.38 14.04
N LYS A 91 -3.85 -1.35 13.93
CA LYS A 91 -2.50 -1.46 13.36
C LYS A 91 -1.41 -1.46 14.43
N GLY A 92 -1.70 -0.95 15.61
CA GLY A 92 -0.74 -0.83 16.72
C GLY A 92 0.42 0.11 16.39
N THR A 93 1.44 0.08 17.23
CA THR A 93 2.58 1.01 17.17
C THR A 93 3.54 0.78 16.01
N ARG A 94 3.41 -0.34 15.30
CA ARG A 94 4.38 -0.74 14.25
C ARG A 94 4.52 0.24 13.10
N TRP A 95 3.52 1.10 12.90
CA TRP A 95 3.50 2.10 11.84
C TRP A 95 3.93 3.49 12.32
N ASN A 96 3.94 3.76 13.65
CA ASN A 96 4.20 5.08 14.21
C ASN A 96 5.51 5.71 13.70
N ASP A 97 6.60 4.91 13.66
CA ASP A 97 7.92 5.38 13.26
C ASP A 97 8.02 5.79 11.78
N ILE A 98 7.10 5.30 10.95
CA ILE A 98 7.15 5.51 9.50
C ILE A 98 6.00 6.35 8.95
N LEU A 99 4.97 6.66 9.76
CA LEU A 99 3.82 7.46 9.31
C LEU A 99 4.24 8.84 8.83
N VAL A 100 4.90 9.60 9.69
CA VAL A 100 5.32 10.98 9.39
C VAL A 100 6.24 11.01 8.19
N SER A 101 7.29 10.19 8.19
CA SER A 101 8.23 10.12 7.07
C SER A 101 7.59 9.63 5.77
N SER A 102 6.54 8.81 5.85
CA SER A 102 5.77 8.37 4.68
C SER A 102 4.94 9.51 4.08
N ALA A 103 4.28 10.30 4.92
CA ALA A 103 3.54 11.48 4.47
C ALA A 103 4.47 12.53 3.83
N GLU A 104 5.64 12.78 4.42
CA GLU A 104 6.68 13.64 3.84
C GLU A 104 7.19 13.10 2.50
N ALA A 105 7.43 11.80 2.39
CA ALA A 105 7.92 11.16 1.16
C ALA A 105 6.97 11.32 -0.02
N ILE A 106 5.65 11.32 0.23
CA ILE A 106 4.64 11.61 -0.79
C ILE A 106 4.36 13.12 -0.94
N LYS A 107 4.97 13.98 -0.12
CA LYS A 107 4.78 15.44 -0.05
C LYS A 107 3.40 15.88 0.47
N ALA A 108 2.78 15.07 1.30
CA ALA A 108 1.56 15.39 2.03
C ALA A 108 1.94 16.01 3.39
N TYR A 109 2.37 17.27 3.37
CA TYR A 109 2.98 17.90 4.54
C TYR A 109 1.97 18.22 5.64
N GLU A 110 0.74 18.58 5.28
CA GLU A 110 -0.35 18.80 6.24
C GLU A 110 -0.70 17.47 6.95
N ILE A 111 -0.81 16.38 6.20
CA ILE A 111 -0.98 15.02 6.76
C ILE A 111 0.22 14.64 7.66
N ALA A 112 1.45 15.00 7.30
CA ALA A 112 2.62 14.69 8.13
C ALA A 112 2.53 15.33 9.52
N GLU A 113 2.11 16.60 9.61
CA GLU A 113 1.93 17.29 10.89
C GLU A 113 0.77 16.69 11.70
N ILE A 114 -0.34 16.36 11.06
CA ILE A 114 -1.47 15.67 11.72
C ILE A 114 -1.04 14.31 12.26
N CYS A 115 -0.35 13.49 11.46
CA CYS A 115 0.17 12.20 11.89
C CYS A 115 1.13 12.34 13.08
N LYS A 116 2.01 13.34 13.06
CA LYS A 116 2.94 13.61 14.15
C LYS A 116 2.19 13.90 15.45
N LYS A 117 1.21 14.81 15.41
CA LYS A 117 0.36 15.14 16.55
C LYS A 117 -0.36 13.90 17.08
N ALA A 118 -0.98 13.12 16.20
CA ALA A 118 -1.71 11.91 16.59
C ALA A 118 -0.79 10.85 17.24
N VAL A 119 0.41 10.63 16.69
CA VAL A 119 1.40 9.70 17.27
C VAL A 119 1.89 10.20 18.65
N GLU A 120 2.12 11.50 18.81
CA GLU A 120 2.50 12.11 20.10
C GLU A 120 1.42 11.92 21.16
N ILE A 121 0.14 12.15 20.82
CA ILE A 121 -0.99 11.91 21.71
C ILE A 121 -1.05 10.43 22.09
N TYR A 122 -1.07 9.53 21.11
CA TYR A 122 -1.16 8.09 21.35
C TYR A 122 -0.03 7.58 22.26
N ASN A 123 1.19 8.06 22.08
CA ASN A 123 2.34 7.62 22.89
C ASN A 123 2.29 8.12 24.35
N GLN A 124 1.45 9.11 24.69
CA GLN A 124 1.23 9.58 26.05
C GLN A 124 0.23 8.71 26.83
N HIS A 125 -0.58 7.92 26.13
CA HIS A 125 -1.55 7.02 26.74
C HIS A 125 -0.92 5.64 27.02
N THR A 126 -1.07 5.16 28.26
CA THR A 126 -0.46 3.89 28.71
C THR A 126 -1.35 2.68 28.48
N ASP A 127 -2.67 2.87 28.40
CA ASP A 127 -3.66 1.82 28.15
C ASP A 127 -4.11 1.84 26.69
N GLN A 128 -3.58 0.88 25.93
CA GLN A 128 -3.78 0.77 24.47
C GLN A 128 -5.17 0.23 24.05
N GLY A 129 -6.15 0.27 24.92
CA GLY A 129 -7.49 -0.24 24.63
C GLY A 129 -8.61 0.78 24.91
N ASP A 130 -8.27 1.92 25.47
CA ASP A 130 -9.22 2.97 25.76
C ASP A 130 -9.39 3.92 24.55
N ILE A 131 -10.57 4.47 24.37
CA ILE A 131 -10.83 5.52 23.38
C ILE A 131 -10.10 6.78 23.83
N ILE A 132 -9.28 7.34 22.94
CA ILE A 132 -8.48 8.54 23.21
C ILE A 132 -9.22 9.74 22.61
N GLU A 133 -10.01 10.44 23.44
CA GLU A 133 -10.83 11.58 22.97
C GLU A 133 -10.00 12.71 22.34
N GLU A 134 -8.74 12.88 22.77
CA GLU A 134 -7.82 13.87 22.21
C GLU A 134 -7.49 13.63 20.74
N LEU A 135 -7.65 12.41 20.23
CA LEU A 135 -7.46 12.08 18.82
C LEU A 135 -8.57 12.63 17.91
N ASN A 136 -9.77 12.94 18.46
CA ASN A 136 -10.87 13.50 17.67
C ASN A 136 -10.48 14.83 16.97
N GLU A 137 -9.60 15.64 17.57
CA GLU A 137 -9.12 16.87 16.93
C GLU A 137 -8.23 16.53 15.72
N CYS A 138 -7.41 15.50 15.81
CA CYS A 138 -6.62 15.02 14.68
C CYS A 138 -7.49 14.44 13.55
N ASP A 139 -8.60 13.79 13.90
CA ASP A 139 -9.58 13.29 12.93
C ASP A 139 -10.22 14.45 12.16
N ASP A 140 -10.67 15.49 12.88
CA ASP A 140 -11.25 16.69 12.28
C ASP A 140 -10.25 17.40 11.36
N GLU A 141 -8.99 17.54 11.79
CA GLU A 141 -7.91 18.10 10.98
C GLU A 141 -7.69 17.24 9.71
N PHE A 142 -7.67 15.91 9.84
CA PHE A 142 -7.50 15.00 8.70
C PHE A 142 -8.63 15.11 7.68
N TYR A 143 -9.89 15.17 8.13
CA TYR A 143 -11.05 15.30 7.23
C TYR A 143 -11.10 16.66 6.53
N ASN A 144 -10.55 17.71 7.13
CA ASN A 144 -10.50 19.07 6.58
C ASN A 144 -9.18 19.38 5.86
N CYS A 145 -8.26 18.43 5.78
CA CYS A 145 -6.95 18.58 5.17
C CYS A 145 -7.05 18.90 3.68
N ASN A 146 -6.21 19.82 3.21
CA ASN A 146 -6.17 20.25 1.80
C ASN A 146 -5.19 19.43 0.96
N ASP A 147 -4.34 18.60 1.56
CA ASP A 147 -3.42 17.74 0.82
C ASP A 147 -4.20 16.77 -0.08
N PRO A 148 -3.96 16.74 -1.39
CA PRO A 148 -4.58 15.75 -2.28
C PRO A 148 -3.90 14.38 -2.11
N TYR A 149 -3.84 13.88 -0.87
CA TYR A 149 -2.99 12.76 -0.47
C TYR A 149 -3.25 11.48 -1.27
N MET A 150 -4.50 11.20 -1.68
CA MET A 150 -4.79 10.05 -2.54
C MET A 150 -4.09 10.15 -3.90
N ALA A 151 -4.10 11.33 -4.52
CA ALA A 151 -3.38 11.56 -5.77
C ALA A 151 -1.85 11.51 -5.54
N LEU A 152 -1.36 12.03 -4.42
CA LEU A 152 0.05 12.01 -4.05
C LEU A 152 0.57 10.58 -3.81
N ILE A 153 -0.21 9.72 -3.16
CA ILE A 153 0.12 8.29 -2.99
C ILE A 153 0.31 7.61 -4.36
N VAL A 154 -0.64 7.81 -5.27
CA VAL A 154 -0.58 7.20 -6.60
C VAL A 154 0.58 7.76 -7.42
N GLN A 155 0.82 9.06 -7.35
CA GLN A 155 1.96 9.68 -8.03
C GLN A 155 3.29 9.16 -7.49
N TYR A 156 3.40 8.99 -6.17
CA TYR A 156 4.56 8.37 -5.56
C TYR A 156 4.79 6.95 -6.10
N ALA A 157 3.76 6.14 -6.16
CA ALA A 157 3.85 4.78 -6.69
C ALA A 157 4.26 4.76 -8.18
N ARG A 158 3.73 5.67 -9.01
CA ARG A 158 4.12 5.79 -10.42
C ARG A 158 5.58 6.19 -10.60
N ASN A 159 6.05 7.12 -9.78
CA ASN A 159 7.44 7.60 -9.84
C ASN A 159 8.45 6.52 -9.39
N ASN A 160 8.00 5.57 -8.59
CA ASN A 160 8.80 4.50 -8.00
C ASN A 160 8.33 3.10 -8.44
N LYS A 161 7.70 2.98 -9.60
CA LYS A 161 7.02 1.76 -10.08
C LYS A 161 7.90 0.51 -10.13
N GLU A 162 9.21 0.66 -10.23
CA GLU A 162 10.19 -0.43 -10.23
C GLU A 162 10.26 -1.16 -8.89
N PHE A 163 9.85 -0.50 -7.80
CA PHE A 163 9.81 -1.10 -6.46
C PHE A 163 8.49 -1.81 -6.14
N PHE A 164 7.45 -1.60 -6.95
CA PHE A 164 6.12 -2.23 -6.82
C PHE A 164 5.94 -3.44 -7.76
N LYS A 165 6.95 -4.33 -7.84
CA LYS A 165 6.96 -5.50 -8.74
C LYS A 165 6.30 -6.72 -8.14
#